data_cb2c075802b828a2e42ffbd4d23b7cc3
#
_entry.id   cb2c075802b828a2e42ffbd4d23b7cc3
#
_cell.length_a   1.000
_cell.length_b   1.000
_cell.length_c   1.000
_cell.angle_alpha   90.00
_cell.angle_beta   90.00
_cell.angle_gamma   90.00
#
_symmetry.space_group_name_H-M   'P 1'
#
loop_
_entity.id
_entity.type
_entity.pdbx_description
1 polymer ?
#
loop_
_entity_poly.entity_id
_entity_poly.type
_entity_poly.pdbx_seq_one_letter_code
_entity_poly.pdbx_strand_id
1 'polypeptide(L)'
;MRKLLRSVFSIFIAAGLLTPISASAAPNLIEVQGRVRDLQEQATTAAEGAQEAKVTLAKLNKTLVTVQQEASQQGASVTAMNKTIGAIAADQYKSGPLSKSLELLFSSDPSLYLSTAGSLEAVTRKKTADLKKFSVATQRLNATSLTVADKLSLVKAAEAKFRRQLQIANSKLDEAEALLAKLTAAERERLAKLNDDEENADQQRSLADAGKYGSVSGRGGTAIKYALAQIGDRYIFGADGLTTWDCSGLTMRAFGAAGVSLPHSSRAQYNYGKAISRKDLLPGDLVFFGKPISHVAIYLGGNRMLHAPRKGSRVKIAEFDLGRKPYIGARRL
;
A
#
# COMPACT_ATOMS: atom_id res chain seq x y z
N MET A 1 9.96 -91.65 53.00
CA MET A 1 9.77 -90.62 54.07
C MET A 1 9.36 -89.30 53.35
N ARG A 2 8.17 -88.93 53.61
CA ARG A 2 7.43 -87.83 52.94
C ARG A 2 7.80 -86.50 53.58
N LYS A 3 8.22 -85.52 52.82
CA LYS A 3 8.20 -84.11 53.30
C LYS A 3 7.29 -83.31 52.43
N LEU A 4 6.25 -82.76 53.05
CA LEU A 4 5.25 -81.87 52.53
C LEU A 4 5.88 -80.49 52.32
N LEU A 5 5.78 -79.96 51.12
CA LEU A 5 6.09 -78.54 50.81
C LEU A 5 4.76 -77.74 50.81
N ARG A 6 4.63 -76.80 51.71
CA ARG A 6 3.53 -75.84 51.79
C ARG A 6 3.85 -74.69 50.84
N SER A 7 3.03 -74.52 49.78
CA SER A 7 3.06 -73.32 48.91
C SER A 7 2.29 -72.19 49.57
N VAL A 8 2.97 -71.10 49.83
CA VAL A 8 2.37 -69.80 50.25
C VAL A 8 2.06 -69.05 48.99
N PHE A 9 0.77 -68.83 48.72
CA PHE A 9 0.27 -68.01 47.61
C PHE A 9 0.27 -66.55 48.09
N SER A 10 1.19 -65.72 47.64
CA SER A 10 1.21 -64.28 47.90
C SER A 10 0.34 -63.56 46.84
N ILE A 11 -0.79 -63.04 47.26
CA ILE A 11 -1.65 -62.22 46.44
C ILE A 11 -1.02 -60.78 46.39
N PHE A 12 -0.45 -60.47 45.24
CA PHE A 12 -0.06 -59.08 44.93
C PHE A 12 -1.35 -58.29 44.52
N ILE A 13 -1.83 -57.42 45.43
CA ILE A 13 -2.81 -56.41 45.10
C ILE A 13 -2.08 -55.29 44.34
N ALA A 14 -2.15 -55.29 43.01
CA ALA A 14 -1.72 -54.15 42.20
C ALA A 14 -2.70 -52.99 42.46
N ALA A 15 -2.32 -52.07 43.32
CA ALA A 15 -2.96 -50.77 43.46
C ALA A 15 -2.67 -50.00 42.16
N GLY A 16 -3.62 -50.03 41.22
CA GLY A 16 -3.59 -49.15 40.04
C GLY A 16 -3.68 -47.70 40.48
N LEU A 17 -2.60 -46.99 40.39
CA LEU A 17 -2.59 -45.52 40.45
C LEU A 17 -3.39 -44.99 39.27
N LEU A 18 -4.70 -44.76 39.51
CA LEU A 18 -5.50 -43.88 38.63
C LEU A 18 -4.89 -42.47 38.73
N THR A 19 -3.96 -42.18 37.85
CA THR A 19 -3.59 -40.79 37.62
C THR A 19 -4.84 -40.04 37.15
N PRO A 20 -5.27 -39.00 37.84
CA PRO A 20 -6.37 -38.19 37.34
C PRO A 20 -5.94 -37.67 35.97
N ILE A 21 -6.59 -38.12 34.91
CA ILE A 21 -6.54 -37.46 33.62
C ILE A 21 -7.05 -36.04 33.93
N SER A 22 -6.13 -35.06 33.97
CA SER A 22 -6.49 -33.66 34.06
C SER A 22 -7.44 -33.41 32.90
N ALA A 23 -8.72 -33.36 33.18
CA ALA A 23 -9.72 -32.91 32.23
C ALA A 23 -9.27 -31.49 31.85
N SER A 24 -8.61 -31.34 30.69
CA SER A 24 -8.35 -30.04 30.11
C SER A 24 -9.69 -29.33 30.04
N ALA A 25 -9.85 -28.27 30.82
CA ALA A 25 -11.10 -27.52 30.82
C ALA A 25 -11.43 -27.19 29.35
N ALA A 26 -12.65 -27.50 28.94
CA ALA A 26 -13.09 -27.21 27.58
C ALA A 26 -12.79 -25.76 27.27
N PRO A 27 -12.17 -25.44 26.13
CA PRO A 27 -11.77 -24.08 25.81
C PRO A 27 -13.00 -23.18 25.85
N ASN A 28 -12.88 -22.04 26.53
CA ASN A 28 -13.94 -21.03 26.53
C ASN A 28 -14.11 -20.49 25.11
N LEU A 29 -15.17 -20.92 24.42
CA LEU A 29 -15.42 -20.54 23.03
C LEU A 29 -15.49 -19.03 22.81
N ILE A 30 -15.97 -18.27 23.82
CA ILE A 30 -16.01 -16.79 23.76
C ILE A 30 -14.58 -16.22 23.77
N GLU A 31 -13.69 -16.82 24.57
CA GLU A 31 -12.29 -16.40 24.62
C GLU A 31 -11.56 -16.72 23.31
N VAL A 32 -11.77 -17.93 22.78
CA VAL A 32 -11.24 -18.34 21.47
C VAL A 32 -11.75 -17.42 20.36
N GLN A 33 -13.05 -17.12 20.34
CA GLN A 33 -13.66 -16.18 19.40
C GLN A 33 -12.99 -14.79 19.50
N GLY A 34 -12.82 -14.29 20.72
CA GLY A 34 -12.14 -13.01 20.97
C GLY A 34 -10.72 -13.00 20.43
N ARG A 35 -9.95 -14.07 20.69
CA ARG A 35 -8.55 -14.18 20.21
C ARG A 35 -8.47 -14.30 18.69
N VAL A 36 -9.34 -15.07 18.06
CA VAL A 36 -9.42 -15.17 16.59
C VAL A 36 -9.74 -13.80 15.98
N ARG A 37 -10.69 -13.05 16.55
CA ARG A 37 -11.01 -11.69 16.11
C ARG A 37 -9.82 -10.74 16.23
N ASP A 38 -9.05 -10.82 17.33
CA ASP A 38 -7.84 -10.01 17.50
C ASP A 38 -6.79 -10.29 16.44
N LEU A 39 -6.56 -11.56 16.13
CA LEU A 39 -5.62 -11.97 15.08
C LEU A 39 -6.09 -11.51 13.70
N GLN A 40 -7.37 -11.60 13.39
CA GLN A 40 -7.96 -11.08 12.16
C GLN A 40 -7.82 -9.55 12.04
N GLU A 41 -7.94 -8.82 13.15
CA GLU A 41 -7.70 -7.37 13.17
C GLU A 41 -6.24 -7.01 12.96
N GLN A 42 -5.31 -7.76 13.57
CA GLN A 42 -3.88 -7.58 13.33
C GLN A 42 -3.54 -7.87 11.87
N ALA A 43 -4.11 -8.93 11.29
CA ALA A 43 -3.98 -9.24 9.87
C ALA A 43 -4.50 -8.10 9.00
N THR A 44 -5.69 -7.55 9.30
CA THR A 44 -6.28 -6.41 8.58
C THR A 44 -5.38 -5.17 8.67
N THR A 45 -4.79 -4.90 9.83
CA THR A 45 -3.88 -3.76 10.03
C THR A 45 -2.60 -3.89 9.19
N ALA A 46 -2.02 -5.10 9.14
CA ALA A 46 -0.86 -5.38 8.29
C ALA A 46 -1.23 -5.30 6.81
N ALA A 47 -2.37 -5.82 6.47
CA ALA A 47 -2.92 -5.84 5.14
C ALA A 47 -3.16 -4.42 4.59
N GLU A 48 -3.72 -3.49 5.38
CA GLU A 48 -3.81 -2.06 5.02
C GLU A 48 -2.42 -1.43 4.82
N GLY A 49 -1.42 -1.85 5.60
CA GLY A 49 -0.03 -1.45 5.38
C GLY A 49 0.52 -1.93 4.03
N ALA A 50 0.09 -3.11 3.55
CA ALA A 50 0.43 -3.60 2.22
C ALA A 50 -0.26 -2.76 1.12
N GLN A 51 -1.54 -2.43 1.28
CA GLN A 51 -2.24 -1.57 0.31
C GLN A 51 -1.61 -0.17 0.21
N GLU A 52 -1.24 0.43 1.33
CA GLU A 52 -0.49 1.69 1.33
C GLU A 52 0.83 1.58 0.55
N ALA A 53 1.59 0.51 0.79
CA ALA A 53 2.85 0.25 0.07
C ALA A 53 2.61 0.03 -1.43
N LYS A 54 1.53 -0.66 -1.82
CA LYS A 54 1.12 -0.87 -3.22
C LYS A 54 0.77 0.45 -3.91
N VAL A 55 0.01 1.33 -3.26
CA VAL A 55 -0.30 2.67 -3.78
C VAL A 55 0.97 3.51 -3.96
N THR A 56 1.86 3.47 -2.96
CA THR A 56 3.16 4.16 -3.02
C THR A 56 4.03 3.62 -4.16
N LEU A 57 4.09 2.30 -4.31
CA LEU A 57 4.84 1.63 -5.38
C LEU A 57 4.34 2.03 -6.77
N ALA A 58 3.03 2.06 -6.98
CA ALA A 58 2.44 2.48 -8.25
C ALA A 58 2.82 3.93 -8.61
N LYS A 59 2.78 4.84 -7.62
CA LYS A 59 3.20 6.24 -7.80
C LYS A 59 4.70 6.36 -8.11
N LEU A 60 5.54 5.64 -7.37
CA LEU A 60 6.99 5.65 -7.57
C LEU A 60 7.37 5.09 -8.95
N ASN A 61 6.76 3.98 -9.37
CA ASN A 61 7.00 3.40 -10.69
C ASN A 61 6.63 4.35 -11.81
N LYS A 62 5.50 5.04 -11.71
CA LYS A 62 5.11 6.07 -12.70
C LYS A 62 6.16 7.19 -12.78
N THR A 63 6.63 7.67 -11.65
CA THR A 63 7.67 8.70 -11.58
C THR A 63 9.00 8.19 -12.12
N LEU A 64 9.39 6.96 -11.77
CA LEU A 64 10.62 6.33 -12.25
C LEU A 64 10.66 6.25 -13.78
N VAL A 65 9.59 5.77 -14.41
CA VAL A 65 9.47 5.70 -15.86
C VAL A 65 9.69 7.08 -16.51
N THR A 66 9.05 8.13 -15.96
CA THR A 66 9.20 9.50 -16.48
C THR A 66 10.66 9.98 -16.39
N VAL A 67 11.32 9.80 -15.23
CA VAL A 67 12.70 10.25 -15.04
C VAL A 67 13.69 9.41 -15.86
N GLN A 68 13.43 8.12 -16.07
CA GLN A 68 14.24 7.27 -16.95
C GLN A 68 14.14 7.71 -18.42
N GLN A 69 12.94 8.07 -18.89
CA GLN A 69 12.76 8.63 -20.23
C GLN A 69 13.53 9.94 -20.40
N GLU A 70 13.45 10.83 -19.41
CA GLU A 70 14.22 12.07 -19.41
C GLU A 70 15.74 11.82 -19.45
N ALA A 71 16.26 10.92 -18.63
CA ALA A 71 17.67 10.53 -18.62
C ALA A 71 18.12 9.98 -20.00
N SER A 72 17.27 9.15 -20.62
CA SER A 72 17.53 8.59 -21.96
C SER A 72 17.62 9.68 -23.03
N GLN A 73 16.70 10.65 -23.05
CA GLN A 73 16.71 11.77 -23.99
C GLN A 73 17.94 12.67 -23.78
N GLN A 74 18.28 12.96 -22.52
CA GLN A 74 19.48 13.73 -22.19
C GLN A 74 20.75 12.98 -22.60
N GLY A 75 20.81 11.66 -22.38
CA GLY A 75 21.92 10.80 -22.80
C GLY A 75 22.13 10.80 -24.32
N ALA A 76 21.04 10.69 -25.08
CA ALA A 76 21.11 10.80 -26.55
C ALA A 76 21.65 12.16 -27.01
N SER A 77 21.20 13.25 -26.37
CA SER A 77 21.68 14.61 -26.65
C SER A 77 23.18 14.77 -26.35
N VAL A 78 23.64 14.31 -25.18
CA VAL A 78 25.06 14.34 -24.79
C VAL A 78 25.90 13.52 -25.76
N THR A 79 25.44 12.34 -26.19
CA THR A 79 26.12 11.49 -27.17
C THR A 79 26.24 12.17 -28.51
N ALA A 80 25.20 12.84 -29.01
CA ALA A 80 25.25 13.60 -30.25
C ALA A 80 26.25 14.79 -30.17
N MET A 81 26.23 15.54 -29.06
CA MET A 81 27.19 16.62 -28.81
C MET A 81 28.64 16.10 -28.76
N ASN A 82 28.86 14.98 -28.07
CA ASN A 82 30.18 14.34 -27.96
C ASN A 82 30.74 13.94 -29.34
N LYS A 83 29.89 13.35 -30.20
CA LYS A 83 30.27 13.02 -31.58
C LYS A 83 30.68 14.25 -32.37
N THR A 84 29.96 15.36 -32.26
CA THR A 84 30.25 16.61 -32.93
C THR A 84 31.58 17.22 -32.43
N ILE A 85 31.78 17.28 -31.11
CA ILE A 85 32.99 17.78 -30.49
C ILE A 85 34.20 16.92 -30.86
N GLY A 86 34.02 15.58 -30.84
CA GLY A 86 35.05 14.63 -31.24
C GLY A 86 35.48 14.79 -32.70
N ALA A 87 34.52 15.01 -33.60
CA ALA A 87 34.84 15.29 -35.02
C ALA A 87 35.65 16.59 -35.18
N ILE A 88 35.27 17.66 -34.46
CA ILE A 88 36.00 18.94 -34.46
C ILE A 88 37.44 18.75 -33.90
N ALA A 89 37.59 18.00 -32.83
CA ALA A 89 38.90 17.73 -32.23
C ALA A 89 39.80 16.90 -33.16
N ALA A 90 39.24 15.90 -33.84
CA ALA A 90 39.97 15.08 -34.82
C ALA A 90 40.42 15.89 -36.03
N ASP A 91 39.59 16.80 -36.55
CA ASP A 91 39.91 17.70 -37.64
C ASP A 91 41.03 18.67 -37.23
N GLN A 92 40.96 19.23 -36.05
CA GLN A 92 41.99 20.14 -35.53
C GLN A 92 43.34 19.43 -35.29
N TYR A 93 43.32 18.18 -34.85
CA TYR A 93 44.50 17.35 -34.70
C TYR A 93 45.19 17.06 -36.04
N LYS A 94 44.42 16.71 -37.07
CA LYS A 94 44.91 16.43 -38.43
C LYS A 94 45.44 17.68 -39.14
N SER A 95 44.82 18.83 -38.93
CA SER A 95 45.19 20.10 -39.58
C SER A 95 46.39 20.79 -38.92
N GLY A 96 46.84 20.35 -37.75
CA GLY A 96 47.90 20.97 -36.96
C GLY A 96 47.51 22.31 -36.34
N PRO A 97 48.10 22.68 -35.18
CA PRO A 97 47.69 23.89 -34.46
C PRO A 97 48.13 25.23 -35.11
N LEU A 98 49.03 25.17 -36.06
CA LEU A 98 49.71 26.37 -36.57
C LEU A 98 49.48 26.67 -38.08
N SER A 99 48.89 25.74 -38.87
CA SER A 99 48.88 25.90 -40.34
C SER A 99 48.07 27.12 -40.81
N LYS A 100 46.89 27.33 -40.33
CA LYS A 100 46.02 28.47 -40.73
C LYS A 100 46.40 29.77 -40.08
N SER A 101 46.99 29.79 -38.90
CA SER A 101 47.47 31.00 -38.23
C SER A 101 48.76 31.48 -38.82
N LEU A 102 49.63 30.60 -39.27
CA LEU A 102 50.87 30.94 -39.99
C LEU A 102 50.59 31.47 -41.40
N GLU A 103 49.64 30.83 -42.13
CA GLU A 103 49.22 31.27 -43.47
C GLU A 103 48.64 32.69 -43.44
N LEU A 104 47.92 33.04 -42.39
CA LEU A 104 47.39 34.36 -42.11
C LEU A 104 48.48 35.41 -41.81
N LEU A 105 49.49 35.04 -41.02
CA LEU A 105 50.63 35.95 -40.68
C LEU A 105 51.51 36.29 -41.88
N PHE A 106 51.51 35.42 -42.89
CA PHE A 106 52.29 35.63 -44.13
C PHE A 106 51.42 36.12 -45.29
N SER A 107 50.13 36.48 -45.06
CA SER A 107 49.25 37.08 -46.07
C SER A 107 49.68 38.52 -46.39
N SER A 108 49.92 38.84 -47.66
CA SER A 108 50.23 40.19 -48.15
C SER A 108 48.99 41.05 -48.38
N ASP A 109 47.77 40.51 -48.18
CA ASP A 109 46.51 41.23 -48.34
C ASP A 109 45.84 41.53 -46.96
N PRO A 110 45.77 42.81 -46.55
CA PRO A 110 45.22 43.22 -45.28
C PRO A 110 43.69 42.92 -45.16
N SER A 111 42.94 42.95 -46.25
CA SER A 111 41.53 42.72 -46.29
C SER A 111 41.19 41.22 -46.05
N LEU A 112 41.98 40.33 -46.66
CA LEU A 112 41.92 38.90 -46.47
C LEU A 112 42.33 38.53 -45.04
N TYR A 113 43.35 39.19 -44.48
CA TYR A 113 43.77 39.02 -43.09
C TYR A 113 42.60 39.33 -42.09
N LEU A 114 41.97 40.48 -42.23
CA LEU A 114 40.90 40.94 -41.33
C LEU A 114 39.63 40.04 -41.42
N SER A 115 39.24 39.66 -42.63
CA SER A 115 38.06 38.80 -42.83
C SER A 115 38.28 37.39 -42.25
N THR A 116 39.53 36.89 -42.44
CA THR A 116 39.85 35.54 -41.92
C THR A 116 40.02 35.54 -40.40
N ALA A 117 40.59 36.58 -39.81
CA ALA A 117 40.71 36.80 -38.38
C ALA A 117 39.35 36.89 -37.72
N GLY A 118 38.38 37.61 -38.28
CA GLY A 118 37.01 37.69 -37.83
C GLY A 118 36.29 36.34 -37.90
N SER A 119 36.54 35.57 -38.97
CA SER A 119 35.99 34.22 -39.11
C SER A 119 36.57 33.24 -38.07
N LEU A 120 37.86 33.32 -37.78
CA LEU A 120 38.54 32.50 -36.76
C LEU A 120 38.00 32.81 -35.36
N GLU A 121 37.79 34.08 -35.05
CA GLU A 121 37.18 34.49 -33.78
C GLU A 121 35.75 33.98 -33.64
N ALA A 122 34.92 34.05 -34.67
CA ALA A 122 33.58 33.53 -34.69
C ALA A 122 33.55 32.00 -34.48
N VAL A 123 34.46 31.26 -35.13
CA VAL A 123 34.61 29.82 -34.93
C VAL A 123 35.02 29.47 -33.49
N THR A 124 35.96 30.25 -32.92
CA THR A 124 36.43 30.04 -31.55
C THR A 124 35.32 30.30 -30.54
N ARG A 125 34.55 31.38 -30.72
CA ARG A 125 33.37 31.67 -29.88
C ARG A 125 32.32 30.55 -29.96
N LYS A 126 32.05 30.05 -31.18
CA LYS A 126 31.12 28.93 -31.37
C LYS A 126 31.62 27.66 -30.67
N LYS A 127 32.88 27.27 -30.82
CA LYS A 127 33.48 26.12 -30.15
C LYS A 127 33.37 26.21 -28.61
N THR A 128 33.69 27.39 -28.05
CA THR A 128 33.58 27.64 -26.60
C THR A 128 32.12 27.51 -26.14
N ALA A 129 31.17 28.05 -26.88
CA ALA A 129 29.74 27.92 -26.58
C ALA A 129 29.27 26.48 -26.64
N ASP A 130 29.71 25.69 -27.63
CA ASP A 130 29.34 24.29 -27.78
C ASP A 130 29.94 23.40 -26.66
N LEU A 131 31.19 23.66 -26.25
CA LEU A 131 31.81 23.02 -25.08
C LEU A 131 31.06 23.35 -23.79
N LYS A 132 30.63 24.59 -23.60
CA LYS A 132 29.84 25.00 -22.44
C LYS A 132 28.48 24.29 -22.44
N LYS A 133 27.80 24.21 -23.59
CA LYS A 133 26.52 23.45 -23.72
C LYS A 133 26.72 21.99 -23.40
N PHE A 134 27.78 21.35 -23.89
CA PHE A 134 28.10 19.95 -23.59
C PHE A 134 28.34 19.73 -22.09
N SER A 135 29.16 20.60 -21.46
CA SER A 135 29.39 20.53 -20.02
C SER A 135 28.09 20.61 -19.22
N VAL A 136 27.22 21.59 -19.53
CA VAL A 136 25.92 21.74 -18.87
C VAL A 136 25.01 20.54 -19.12
N ALA A 137 24.97 20.02 -20.36
CA ALA A 137 24.17 18.84 -20.69
C ALA A 137 24.65 17.59 -19.93
N THR A 138 25.96 17.40 -19.81
CA THR A 138 26.57 16.30 -19.05
C THR A 138 26.25 16.42 -17.55
N GLN A 139 26.34 17.61 -16.97
CA GLN A 139 25.97 17.83 -15.56
C GLN A 139 24.50 17.53 -15.31
N ARG A 140 23.60 17.96 -16.22
CA ARG A 140 22.17 17.67 -16.14
C ARG A 140 21.90 16.18 -16.22
N LEU A 141 22.50 15.46 -17.16
CA LEU A 141 22.39 14.01 -17.29
C LEU A 141 22.83 13.28 -16.00
N ASN A 142 23.96 13.70 -15.43
CA ASN A 142 24.47 13.12 -14.18
C ASN A 142 23.47 13.35 -13.02
N ALA A 143 22.92 14.55 -12.88
CA ALA A 143 21.91 14.85 -11.86
C ALA A 143 20.64 14.02 -12.05
N THR A 144 20.15 13.88 -13.30
CA THR A 144 18.99 13.05 -13.61
C THR A 144 19.28 11.57 -13.33
N SER A 145 20.47 11.07 -13.64
CA SER A 145 20.89 9.70 -13.36
C SER A 145 20.93 9.39 -11.87
N LEU A 146 21.39 10.32 -11.03
CA LEU A 146 21.31 10.22 -9.57
C LEU A 146 19.84 10.15 -9.10
N THR A 147 18.97 10.96 -9.70
CA THR A 147 17.52 10.92 -9.38
C THR A 147 16.90 9.57 -9.76
N VAL A 148 17.30 8.95 -10.89
CA VAL A 148 16.86 7.59 -11.26
C VAL A 148 17.29 6.57 -10.21
N ALA A 149 18.55 6.61 -9.77
CA ALA A 149 19.09 5.70 -8.76
C ALA A 149 18.33 5.84 -7.42
N ASP A 150 18.05 7.05 -7.00
CA ASP A 150 17.28 7.38 -5.81
C ASP A 150 15.85 6.80 -5.91
N LYS A 151 15.14 7.05 -7.01
CA LYS A 151 13.79 6.53 -7.24
C LYS A 151 13.76 5.01 -7.26
N LEU A 152 14.75 4.36 -7.86
CA LEU A 152 14.88 2.91 -7.87
C LEU A 152 15.08 2.34 -6.46
N SER A 153 15.86 3.01 -5.62
CA SER A 153 16.02 2.65 -4.20
C SER A 153 14.69 2.71 -3.45
N LEU A 154 13.92 3.78 -3.65
CA LEU A 154 12.58 3.94 -3.04
C LEU A 154 11.59 2.89 -3.52
N VAL A 155 11.63 2.50 -4.81
CA VAL A 155 10.81 1.40 -5.36
C VAL A 155 11.14 0.10 -4.63
N LYS A 156 12.43 -0.27 -4.53
CA LYS A 156 12.86 -1.48 -3.82
C LYS A 156 12.41 -1.49 -2.35
N ALA A 157 12.52 -0.36 -1.67
CA ALA A 157 12.06 -0.21 -0.27
C ALA A 157 10.54 -0.39 -0.15
N ALA A 158 9.77 0.18 -1.07
CA ALA A 158 8.32 0.03 -1.10
C ALA A 158 7.88 -1.42 -1.39
N GLU A 159 8.57 -2.12 -2.30
CA GLU A 159 8.35 -3.55 -2.55
C GLU A 159 8.65 -4.41 -1.33
N ALA A 160 9.76 -4.14 -0.65
CA ALA A 160 10.13 -4.85 0.57
C ALA A 160 9.08 -4.63 1.67
N LYS A 161 8.61 -3.38 1.84
CA LYS A 161 7.51 -3.05 2.78
C LYS A 161 6.24 -3.80 2.42
N PHE A 162 5.84 -3.82 1.15
CA PHE A 162 4.67 -4.53 0.66
C PHE A 162 4.73 -6.03 1.01
N ARG A 163 5.81 -6.71 0.65
CA ARG A 163 6.02 -8.14 0.92
C ARG A 163 6.01 -8.44 2.42
N ARG A 164 6.71 -7.63 3.22
CA ARG A 164 6.74 -7.78 4.69
C ARG A 164 5.34 -7.67 5.29
N GLN A 165 4.55 -6.70 4.86
CA GLN A 165 3.20 -6.49 5.38
C GLN A 165 2.27 -7.65 5.02
N LEU A 166 2.35 -8.18 3.79
CA LEU A 166 1.61 -9.39 3.39
C LEU A 166 2.01 -10.60 4.23
N GLN A 167 3.30 -10.80 4.48
CA GLN A 167 3.78 -11.91 5.30
C GLN A 167 3.22 -11.82 6.74
N ILE A 168 3.23 -10.62 7.35
CA ILE A 168 2.64 -10.41 8.68
C ILE A 168 1.14 -10.72 8.66
N ALA A 169 0.40 -10.24 7.65
CA ALA A 169 -1.02 -10.49 7.53
C ALA A 169 -1.32 -11.99 7.45
N ASN A 170 -0.61 -12.72 6.59
CA ASN A 170 -0.78 -14.17 6.43
C ASN A 170 -0.43 -14.91 7.73
N SER A 171 0.71 -14.59 8.36
CA SER A 171 1.10 -15.21 9.64
C SER A 171 0.01 -15.05 10.72
N LYS A 172 -0.67 -13.89 10.77
CA LYS A 172 -1.76 -13.67 11.74
C LYS A 172 -3.02 -14.48 11.40
N LEU A 173 -3.29 -14.71 10.13
CA LEU A 173 -4.37 -15.59 9.69
C LEU A 173 -4.05 -17.05 10.01
N ASP A 174 -2.81 -17.49 9.77
CA ASP A 174 -2.36 -18.85 10.09
C ASP A 174 -2.43 -19.11 11.61
N GLU A 175 -2.04 -18.12 12.44
CA GLU A 175 -2.21 -18.20 13.90
C GLU A 175 -3.68 -18.37 14.30
N ALA A 176 -4.60 -17.64 13.63
CA ALA A 176 -6.03 -17.76 13.89
C ALA A 176 -6.57 -19.15 13.48
N GLU A 177 -6.16 -19.67 12.33
CA GLU A 177 -6.52 -20.99 11.84
C GLU A 177 -5.98 -22.09 12.76
N ALA A 178 -4.74 -21.95 13.24
CA ALA A 178 -4.16 -22.89 14.22
C ALA A 178 -4.92 -22.92 15.55
N LEU A 179 -5.48 -21.79 16.00
CA LEU A 179 -6.37 -21.77 17.17
C LEU A 179 -7.66 -22.52 16.92
N LEU A 180 -8.27 -22.31 15.76
CA LEU A 180 -9.52 -23.01 15.37
C LEU A 180 -9.28 -24.51 15.17
N ALA A 181 -8.11 -24.92 14.68
CA ALA A 181 -7.76 -26.32 14.51
C ALA A 181 -7.66 -27.11 15.84
N LYS A 182 -7.41 -26.42 16.96
CA LYS A 182 -7.38 -27.04 18.30
C LYS A 182 -8.78 -27.39 18.84
N LEU A 183 -9.83 -26.84 18.25
CA LEU A 183 -11.20 -27.12 18.64
C LEU A 183 -11.66 -28.45 18.06
N THR A 184 -12.53 -29.16 18.80
CA THR A 184 -13.28 -30.33 18.28
C THR A 184 -14.22 -29.91 17.14
N ALA A 185 -14.69 -30.87 16.36
CA ALA A 185 -15.68 -30.61 15.31
C ALA A 185 -16.93 -29.91 15.84
N ALA A 186 -17.47 -30.40 16.97
CA ALA A 186 -18.67 -29.83 17.62
C ALA A 186 -18.42 -28.39 18.13
N GLU A 187 -17.25 -28.09 18.69
CA GLU A 187 -16.90 -26.75 19.15
C GLU A 187 -16.72 -25.78 17.97
N ARG A 188 -16.14 -26.23 16.87
CA ARG A 188 -16.05 -25.43 15.63
C ARG A 188 -17.40 -25.10 15.04
N GLU A 189 -18.30 -26.10 14.98
CA GLU A 189 -19.68 -25.90 14.51
C GLU A 189 -20.42 -24.89 15.38
N ARG A 190 -20.30 -25.01 16.70
CA ARG A 190 -20.90 -24.10 17.66
C ARG A 190 -20.36 -22.67 17.52
N LEU A 191 -19.06 -22.53 17.33
CA LEU A 191 -18.43 -21.22 17.10
C LEU A 191 -18.86 -20.60 15.76
N ALA A 192 -18.94 -21.41 14.70
CA ALA A 192 -19.44 -20.97 13.41
C ALA A 192 -20.88 -20.46 13.51
N LYS A 193 -21.76 -21.22 14.19
CA LYS A 193 -23.14 -20.80 14.41
C LYS A 193 -23.24 -19.50 15.19
N LEU A 194 -22.46 -19.32 16.26
CA LEU A 194 -22.44 -18.07 17.03
C LEU A 194 -22.03 -16.87 16.16
N ASN A 195 -21.03 -17.06 15.28
CA ASN A 195 -20.60 -16.02 14.35
C ASN A 195 -21.67 -15.71 13.28
N ASP A 196 -22.31 -16.73 12.72
CA ASP A 196 -23.35 -16.58 11.72
C ASP A 196 -24.61 -15.91 12.31
N ASP A 197 -25.02 -16.28 13.52
CA ASP A 197 -26.14 -15.65 14.21
C ASP A 197 -25.90 -14.17 14.48
N GLU A 198 -24.67 -13.79 14.91
CA GLU A 198 -24.26 -12.40 15.11
C GLU A 198 -24.26 -11.60 13.80
N GLU A 199 -23.64 -12.13 12.73
CA GLU A 199 -23.59 -11.45 11.44
C GLU A 199 -24.97 -11.33 10.78
N ASN A 200 -25.84 -12.33 10.93
CA ASN A 200 -27.21 -12.28 10.44
C ASN A 200 -28.05 -11.23 11.21
N ALA A 201 -27.88 -11.13 12.52
CA ALA A 201 -28.54 -10.10 13.32
C ALA A 201 -28.05 -8.69 12.94
N ASP A 202 -26.74 -8.52 12.70
CA ASP A 202 -26.16 -7.27 12.23
C ASP A 202 -26.68 -6.88 10.84
N GLN A 203 -26.80 -7.85 9.94
CA GLN A 203 -27.34 -7.64 8.60
C GLN A 203 -28.80 -7.20 8.64
N GLN A 204 -29.64 -7.89 9.44
CA GLN A 204 -31.05 -7.53 9.61
C GLN A 204 -31.20 -6.11 10.15
N ARG A 205 -30.43 -5.75 11.20
CA ARG A 205 -30.41 -4.37 11.74
C ARG A 205 -29.98 -3.36 10.69
N SER A 206 -28.94 -3.68 9.90
CA SER A 206 -28.41 -2.79 8.86
C SER A 206 -29.43 -2.54 7.76
N LEU A 207 -30.14 -3.57 7.30
CA LEU A 207 -31.18 -3.45 6.27
C LEU A 207 -32.39 -2.66 6.79
N ALA A 208 -32.80 -2.85 8.05
CA ALA A 208 -33.88 -2.09 8.67
C ALA A 208 -33.52 -0.58 8.81
N ASP A 209 -32.24 -0.27 9.06
CA ASP A 209 -31.74 1.09 9.21
C ASP A 209 -31.43 1.78 7.87
N ALA A 210 -31.15 1.02 6.81
CA ALA A 210 -30.67 1.56 5.52
C ALA A 210 -31.58 2.65 4.93
N GLY A 211 -32.91 2.46 5.04
CA GLY A 211 -33.89 3.42 4.54
C GLY A 211 -33.82 4.83 5.15
N LYS A 212 -33.25 4.93 6.37
CA LYS A 212 -33.09 6.21 7.08
C LYS A 212 -32.06 7.15 6.46
N TYR A 213 -31.13 6.63 5.64
CA TYR A 213 -29.97 7.36 5.15
C TYR A 213 -30.02 7.66 3.64
N GLY A 214 -31.09 7.26 2.94
CA GLY A 214 -31.22 7.41 1.49
C GLY A 214 -31.45 8.86 1.02
N SER A 215 -31.80 9.79 1.93
CA SER A 215 -32.15 11.18 1.60
C SER A 215 -30.96 12.15 1.62
N VAL A 216 -29.76 11.72 1.95
CA VAL A 216 -28.57 12.57 1.97
C VAL A 216 -28.19 12.96 0.54
N SER A 217 -27.97 14.27 0.31
CA SER A 217 -27.65 14.84 -1.01
C SER A 217 -26.16 15.06 -1.21
N GLY A 218 -25.76 15.41 -2.44
CA GLY A 218 -24.37 15.70 -2.79
C GLY A 218 -23.49 14.45 -2.92
N ARG A 219 -22.17 14.66 -2.96
CA ARG A 219 -21.18 13.56 -3.12
C ARG A 219 -21.26 12.53 -2.00
N GLY A 220 -21.38 12.99 -0.75
CA GLY A 220 -21.55 12.12 0.40
C GLY A 220 -22.81 11.27 0.30
N GLY A 221 -23.93 11.85 -0.14
CA GLY A 221 -25.20 11.14 -0.35
C GLY A 221 -25.09 10.06 -1.45
N THR A 222 -24.44 10.39 -2.56
CA THR A 222 -24.17 9.41 -3.63
C THR A 222 -23.30 8.25 -3.12
N ALA A 223 -22.25 8.56 -2.36
CA ALA A 223 -21.38 7.55 -1.77
C ALA A 223 -22.14 6.68 -0.76
N ILE A 224 -22.97 7.25 0.10
CA ILE A 224 -23.83 6.52 1.04
C ILE A 224 -24.75 5.58 0.26
N LYS A 225 -25.47 6.07 -0.74
CA LYS A 225 -26.41 5.27 -1.54
C LYS A 225 -25.72 4.08 -2.19
N TYR A 226 -24.53 4.30 -2.77
CA TYR A 226 -23.74 3.20 -3.34
C TYR A 226 -23.38 2.17 -2.29
N ALA A 227 -22.85 2.60 -1.15
CA ALA A 227 -22.39 1.71 -0.10
C ALA A 227 -23.55 0.96 0.61
N LEU A 228 -24.73 1.58 0.79
CA LEU A 228 -25.92 0.93 1.31
C LEU A 228 -26.37 -0.26 0.44
N ALA A 229 -26.22 -0.16 -0.87
CA ALA A 229 -26.54 -1.25 -1.80
C ALA A 229 -25.61 -2.46 -1.68
N GLN A 230 -24.48 -2.33 -0.95
CA GLN A 230 -23.51 -3.40 -0.73
C GLN A 230 -23.68 -4.09 0.65
N ILE A 231 -24.69 -3.69 1.44
CA ILE A 231 -24.96 -4.30 2.75
C ILE A 231 -25.21 -5.82 2.57
N GLY A 232 -24.46 -6.61 3.34
CA GLY A 232 -24.51 -8.08 3.27
C GLY A 232 -23.41 -8.70 2.42
N ASP A 233 -22.71 -7.94 1.59
CA ASP A 233 -21.56 -8.41 0.85
C ASP A 233 -20.38 -8.76 1.75
N ARG A 234 -19.62 -9.79 1.39
CA ARG A 234 -18.54 -10.33 2.24
C ARG A 234 -17.32 -9.41 2.25
N TYR A 235 -16.68 -9.33 3.42
CA TYR A 235 -15.34 -8.75 3.50
C TYR A 235 -14.30 -9.71 2.93
N ILE A 236 -13.53 -9.24 1.97
CA ILE A 236 -12.30 -9.89 1.50
C ILE A 236 -11.22 -8.83 1.42
N PHE A 237 -10.07 -9.09 2.04
CA PHE A 237 -8.96 -8.17 2.00
C PHE A 237 -8.47 -7.90 0.56
N GLY A 238 -8.24 -6.63 0.23
CA GLY A 238 -7.81 -6.19 -1.11
C GLY A 238 -8.90 -6.21 -2.17
N ALA A 239 -10.15 -6.52 -1.81
CA ALA A 239 -11.29 -6.49 -2.72
C ALA A 239 -11.90 -5.09 -2.83
N ASP A 240 -12.25 -4.70 -4.07
CA ASP A 240 -12.86 -3.41 -4.40
C ASP A 240 -14.14 -3.54 -5.25
N GLY A 241 -14.88 -4.61 -5.08
CA GLY A 241 -16.16 -4.94 -5.77
C GLY A 241 -16.03 -6.25 -6.59
N LEU A 242 -17.09 -6.80 -7.17
CA LEU A 242 -18.49 -6.40 -7.30
C LEU A 242 -19.38 -6.89 -6.15
N THR A 243 -18.97 -7.91 -5.41
CA THR A 243 -19.75 -8.60 -4.35
C THR A 243 -18.90 -8.83 -3.11
N THR A 244 -17.67 -8.34 -3.12
CA THR A 244 -16.73 -8.45 -2.01
C THR A 244 -15.95 -7.16 -1.84
N TRP A 245 -15.68 -6.80 -0.59
CA TRP A 245 -15.13 -5.49 -0.22
C TRP A 245 -14.11 -5.60 0.90
N ASP A 246 -13.06 -4.80 0.86
CA ASP A 246 -12.42 -4.34 2.09
C ASP A 246 -12.87 -2.91 2.43
N CYS A 247 -12.44 -2.38 3.59
CA CYS A 247 -12.90 -1.08 4.07
C CYS A 247 -12.56 0.07 3.11
N SER A 248 -11.35 0.10 2.58
CA SER A 248 -10.86 1.13 1.67
C SER A 248 -11.34 0.94 0.23
N GLY A 249 -11.58 -0.31 -0.19
CA GLY A 249 -12.18 -0.63 -1.49
C GLY A 249 -13.63 -0.18 -1.57
N LEU A 250 -14.41 -0.44 -0.52
CA LEU A 250 -15.80 0.03 -0.42
C LEU A 250 -15.88 1.56 -0.52
N THR A 251 -15.10 2.28 0.27
CA THR A 251 -15.10 3.75 0.25
C THR A 251 -14.58 4.30 -1.07
N MET A 252 -13.54 3.69 -1.66
CA MET A 252 -13.02 4.06 -2.98
C MET A 252 -14.10 3.98 -4.06
N ARG A 253 -14.86 2.89 -4.13
CA ARG A 253 -15.91 2.71 -5.11
C ARG A 253 -17.13 3.59 -4.83
N ALA A 254 -17.51 3.72 -3.57
CA ALA A 254 -18.62 4.58 -3.17
C ALA A 254 -18.38 6.04 -3.59
N PHE A 255 -17.20 6.57 -3.33
CA PHE A 255 -16.84 7.92 -3.77
C PHE A 255 -16.51 8.00 -5.27
N GLY A 256 -16.03 6.91 -5.87
CA GLY A 256 -15.92 6.81 -7.33
C GLY A 256 -17.26 7.01 -8.05
N ALA A 257 -18.35 6.45 -7.50
CA ALA A 257 -19.71 6.70 -7.98
C ALA A 257 -20.15 8.18 -7.84
N ALA A 258 -19.56 8.90 -6.90
CA ALA A 258 -19.74 10.34 -6.70
C ALA A 258 -18.75 11.21 -7.50
N GLY A 259 -17.96 10.63 -8.40
CA GLY A 259 -16.97 11.33 -9.23
C GLY A 259 -15.66 11.68 -8.51
N VAL A 260 -15.39 11.09 -7.35
CA VAL A 260 -14.16 11.32 -6.57
C VAL A 260 -13.25 10.09 -6.66
N SER A 261 -12.05 10.25 -7.24
CA SER A 261 -11.06 9.18 -7.32
C SER A 261 -10.25 9.09 -6.02
N LEU A 262 -10.35 7.97 -5.33
CA LEU A 262 -9.60 7.67 -4.11
C LEU A 262 -8.64 6.50 -4.32
N PRO A 263 -7.48 6.46 -3.63
CA PRO A 263 -6.61 5.30 -3.64
C PRO A 263 -7.23 4.15 -2.81
N HIS A 264 -6.89 2.91 -3.18
CA HIS A 264 -7.28 1.72 -2.44
C HIS A 264 -6.36 1.51 -1.22
N SER A 265 -6.47 2.39 -0.24
CA SER A 265 -5.80 2.29 1.07
C SER A 265 -6.41 3.32 2.02
N SER A 266 -6.84 2.90 3.22
CA SER A 266 -7.37 3.79 4.25
C SER A 266 -6.37 4.89 4.66
N ARG A 267 -5.08 4.56 4.79
CA ARG A 267 -4.02 5.52 5.12
C ARG A 267 -3.83 6.57 4.02
N ALA A 268 -3.86 6.13 2.76
CA ALA A 268 -3.72 7.04 1.64
C ALA A 268 -4.97 7.93 1.50
N GLN A 269 -6.18 7.40 1.71
CA GLN A 269 -7.44 8.15 1.69
C GLN A 269 -7.48 9.25 2.76
N TYR A 270 -6.82 9.04 3.91
CA TYR A 270 -6.73 10.06 4.96
C TYR A 270 -6.08 11.37 4.52
N ASN A 271 -5.35 11.37 3.41
CA ASN A 271 -4.72 12.57 2.86
C ASN A 271 -5.59 13.31 1.83
N TYR A 272 -6.85 12.87 1.62
CA TYR A 272 -7.77 13.45 0.64
C TYR A 272 -8.84 14.29 1.32
N GLY A 273 -9.30 15.32 0.64
CA GLY A 273 -10.35 16.20 1.12
C GLY A 273 -9.96 17.11 2.29
N LYS A 274 -10.97 17.72 2.89
CA LYS A 274 -10.81 18.64 4.04
C LYS A 274 -10.88 17.88 5.35
N ALA A 275 -9.97 18.17 6.28
CA ALA A 275 -10.05 17.65 7.64
C ALA A 275 -11.29 18.21 8.36
N ILE A 276 -12.04 17.32 9.03
CA ILE A 276 -13.27 17.67 9.77
C ILE A 276 -13.09 17.30 11.24
N SER A 277 -13.48 18.18 12.12
CA SER A 277 -13.49 17.88 13.56
C SER A 277 -14.65 16.93 13.90
N ARG A 278 -14.51 16.16 14.99
CA ARG A 278 -15.54 15.16 15.38
C ARG A 278 -16.93 15.79 15.60
N LYS A 279 -16.97 17.02 16.09
CA LYS A 279 -18.23 17.76 16.35
C LYS A 279 -18.93 18.25 15.08
N ASP A 280 -18.16 18.40 13.98
CA ASP A 280 -18.66 18.95 12.70
C ASP A 280 -18.93 17.85 11.66
N LEU A 281 -18.95 16.58 12.10
CA LEU A 281 -19.23 15.43 11.24
C LEU A 281 -20.63 15.53 10.63
N LEU A 282 -20.69 15.31 9.31
CA LEU A 282 -21.93 15.22 8.55
C LEU A 282 -22.01 13.85 7.84
N PRO A 283 -23.23 13.35 7.55
CA PRO A 283 -23.37 12.14 6.74
C PRO A 283 -22.62 12.24 5.42
N GLY A 284 -21.84 11.20 5.10
CA GLY A 284 -20.96 11.17 3.94
C GLY A 284 -19.50 11.51 4.23
N ASP A 285 -19.14 11.97 5.42
CA ASP A 285 -17.74 12.13 5.78
C ASP A 285 -17.05 10.76 5.91
N LEU A 286 -15.81 10.66 5.45
CA LEU A 286 -14.96 9.51 5.75
C LEU A 286 -14.42 9.63 7.17
N VAL A 287 -14.53 8.55 7.94
CA VAL A 287 -14.03 8.44 9.31
C VAL A 287 -12.98 7.35 9.42
N PHE A 288 -11.89 7.64 10.13
CA PHE A 288 -10.69 6.81 10.14
C PHE A 288 -10.32 6.35 11.54
N PHE A 289 -9.89 5.09 11.64
CA PHE A 289 -9.61 4.42 12.91
C PHE A 289 -8.29 3.65 12.87
N GLY A 290 -7.73 3.44 14.06
CA GLY A 290 -6.52 2.64 14.28
C GLY A 290 -5.23 3.48 14.31
N LYS A 291 -4.25 3.04 15.11
CA LYS A 291 -2.93 3.68 15.21
C LYS A 291 -1.84 2.63 15.04
N PRO A 292 -1.26 2.54 13.82
CA PRO A 292 -1.49 3.34 12.61
C PRO A 292 -2.89 3.13 12.01
N ILE A 293 -3.37 4.08 11.18
CA ILE A 293 -4.68 3.97 10.52
C ILE A 293 -4.78 2.62 9.80
N SER A 294 -5.84 1.87 10.09
CA SER A 294 -6.06 0.53 9.55
C SER A 294 -7.53 0.27 9.19
N HIS A 295 -8.36 1.32 9.28
CA HIS A 295 -9.77 1.20 8.93
C HIS A 295 -10.33 2.55 8.51
N VAL A 296 -11.33 2.49 7.60
CA VAL A 296 -12.10 3.63 7.13
C VAL A 296 -13.57 3.23 6.99
N ALA A 297 -14.46 4.17 7.28
CA ALA A 297 -15.90 4.00 7.14
C ALA A 297 -16.54 5.29 6.60
N ILE A 298 -17.80 5.20 6.16
CA ILE A 298 -18.62 6.35 5.80
C ILE A 298 -19.53 6.68 6.98
N TYR A 299 -19.41 7.89 7.51
CA TYR A 299 -20.28 8.37 8.58
C TYR A 299 -21.71 8.61 8.08
N LEU A 300 -22.70 8.14 8.81
CA LEU A 300 -24.11 8.23 8.44
C LEU A 300 -24.91 9.26 9.24
N GLY A 301 -24.29 9.85 10.26
CA GLY A 301 -25.00 10.65 11.27
C GLY A 301 -25.49 9.79 12.44
N GLY A 302 -25.98 10.44 13.52
CA GLY A 302 -26.61 9.74 14.66
C GLY A 302 -25.73 8.67 15.31
N ASN A 303 -24.42 8.88 15.40
CA ASN A 303 -23.44 7.92 15.91
C ASN A 303 -23.39 6.60 15.13
N ARG A 304 -23.69 6.61 13.83
CA ARG A 304 -23.71 5.44 12.95
C ARG A 304 -22.73 5.59 11.80
N MET A 305 -22.15 4.48 11.34
CA MET A 305 -21.27 4.43 10.17
C MET A 305 -21.54 3.17 9.34
N LEU A 306 -21.20 3.22 8.05
CA LEU A 306 -21.26 2.09 7.13
C LEU A 306 -19.84 1.69 6.76
N HIS A 307 -19.55 0.40 6.88
CA HIS A 307 -18.20 -0.12 6.64
C HIS A 307 -18.19 -1.60 6.25
N ALA A 308 -17.04 -2.05 5.73
CA ALA A 308 -16.64 -3.45 5.61
C ALA A 308 -15.62 -3.74 6.73
N PRO A 309 -15.98 -4.44 7.84
CA PRO A 309 -15.17 -4.45 9.06
C PRO A 309 -13.87 -5.25 8.99
N ARG A 310 -13.96 -6.56 8.69
CA ARG A 310 -12.83 -7.52 8.77
C ARG A 310 -13.18 -8.87 8.12
N LYS A 311 -12.17 -9.74 7.93
CA LYS A 311 -12.38 -11.13 7.48
C LYS A 311 -13.43 -11.83 8.36
N GLY A 312 -14.34 -12.56 7.73
CA GLY A 312 -15.43 -13.27 8.40
C GLY A 312 -16.67 -12.41 8.71
N SER A 313 -16.68 -11.15 8.28
CA SER A 313 -17.84 -10.28 8.41
C SER A 313 -18.33 -9.75 7.06
N ARG A 314 -19.42 -8.99 7.09
CA ARG A 314 -20.08 -8.41 5.93
C ARG A 314 -20.13 -6.89 6.02
N VAL A 315 -20.39 -6.25 4.89
CA VAL A 315 -20.71 -4.81 4.85
C VAL A 315 -21.96 -4.58 5.69
N LYS A 316 -21.87 -3.62 6.63
CA LYS A 316 -22.94 -3.34 7.58
C LYS A 316 -22.93 -1.92 8.11
N ILE A 317 -24.05 -1.53 8.71
CA ILE A 317 -24.16 -0.32 9.51
C ILE A 317 -23.82 -0.67 10.96
N ALA A 318 -22.89 0.06 11.57
CA ALA A 318 -22.44 -0.15 12.94
C ALA A 318 -22.42 1.18 13.72
N GLU A 319 -22.22 1.08 15.01
CA GLU A 319 -21.98 2.25 15.85
C GLU A 319 -20.65 2.93 15.49
N PHE A 320 -20.61 4.26 15.62
CA PHE A 320 -19.42 5.08 15.43
C PHE A 320 -18.45 4.91 16.61
N ASP A 321 -18.18 3.68 16.97
CA ASP A 321 -17.18 3.29 17.95
C ASP A 321 -16.71 1.87 17.62
N LEU A 322 -15.41 1.70 17.39
CA LEU A 322 -14.79 0.40 17.13
C LEU A 322 -14.07 -0.16 18.36
N GLY A 323 -14.30 0.41 19.54
CA GLY A 323 -13.72 -0.03 20.80
C GLY A 323 -12.19 -0.10 20.76
N ARG A 324 -11.65 -1.18 20.22
CA ARG A 324 -10.19 -1.44 20.16
C ARG A 324 -9.42 -0.55 19.17
N LYS A 325 -10.10 0.07 18.19
CA LYS A 325 -9.48 0.96 17.19
C LYS A 325 -9.85 2.41 17.50
N PRO A 326 -8.91 3.21 18.02
CA PRO A 326 -9.19 4.61 18.33
C PRO A 326 -9.57 5.38 17.06
N TYR A 327 -10.53 6.29 17.19
CA TYR A 327 -10.82 7.28 16.17
C TYR A 327 -9.64 8.22 15.98
N ILE A 328 -9.23 8.45 14.73
CA ILE A 328 -8.08 9.27 14.37
C ILE A 328 -8.50 10.61 13.78
N GLY A 329 -9.56 10.64 12.99
CA GLY A 329 -10.01 11.84 12.32
C GLY A 329 -11.01 11.58 11.20
N ALA A 330 -11.45 12.65 10.54
CA ALA A 330 -12.37 12.55 9.42
C ALA A 330 -11.95 13.43 8.25
N ARG A 331 -12.50 13.10 7.06
CA ARG A 331 -12.30 13.83 5.81
C ARG A 331 -13.62 14.03 5.08
N ARG A 332 -13.86 15.24 4.58
CA ARG A 332 -14.97 15.57 3.69
C ARG A 332 -14.46 15.77 2.29
N LEU A 333 -15.06 15.09 1.31
CA LEU A 333 -14.66 15.05 -0.09
C LEU A 333 -15.55 15.88 -1.00
#